data_7471537b44995aea8fc36c0a445c9383
#
_entry.id   7471537b44995aea8fc36c0a445c9383
#
_cell.length_a   1.000
_cell.length_b   1.000
_cell.length_c   1.000
_cell.angle_alpha   90.00
_cell.angle_beta   90.00
_cell.angle_gamma   90.00
#
_symmetry.space_group_name_H-M   'P 1'
#
loop_
_entity.id
_entity.type
_entity.pdbx_description
1 polymer ?
#
loop_
_entity_poly.entity_id
_entity_poly.type
_entity_poly.pdbx_seq_one_letter_code
_entity_poly.pdbx_strand_id
1 'polypeptide(L)'
;MLDEMDLAIIRELIKDGRASYRSIAKKLGLSVATVASRVAALEKDGIIKGYAALVDYEKLGYEITAIIELTISKGKLIEVQHQVAEK
;
A
#
# COMPACT_ATOMS: atom_id res chain seq x y z
N MET A 1 -2.24 -3.48 -20.54
CA MET A 1 -2.99 -2.23 -20.59
C MET A 1 -4.12 -2.22 -19.58
N LEU A 2 -4.35 -1.10 -18.96
CA LEU A 2 -5.36 -1.01 -17.93
C LEU A 2 -6.76 -0.90 -18.55
N ASP A 3 -7.71 -1.61 -17.98
CA ASP A 3 -9.09 -1.47 -18.39
C ASP A 3 -9.89 -0.86 -17.24
N GLU A 4 -11.18 -0.69 -17.45
CA GLU A 4 -12.00 -0.04 -16.44
C GLU A 4 -12.09 -0.83 -15.16
N MET A 5 -12.02 -2.15 -15.26
CA MET A 5 -12.05 -2.99 -14.10
C MET A 5 -10.79 -2.79 -13.25
N ASP A 6 -9.63 -2.70 -13.90
CA ASP A 6 -8.38 -2.41 -13.20
C ASP A 6 -8.45 -1.07 -12.50
N LEU A 7 -8.97 -0.07 -13.19
CA LEU A 7 -9.06 1.26 -12.60
C LEU A 7 -10.02 1.29 -11.43
N ALA A 8 -11.11 0.54 -11.51
CA ALA A 8 -12.06 0.48 -10.41
C ALA A 8 -11.41 -0.18 -9.18
N ILE A 9 -10.64 -1.23 -9.39
CA ILE A 9 -9.93 -1.89 -8.29
C ILE A 9 -8.93 -0.92 -7.66
N ILE A 10 -8.19 -0.21 -8.49
CA ILE A 10 -7.21 0.75 -7.99
C ILE A 10 -7.90 1.83 -7.17
N ARG A 11 -9.04 2.32 -7.63
CA ARG A 11 -9.76 3.34 -6.88
C ARG A 11 -10.17 2.85 -5.51
N GLU A 12 -10.61 1.59 -5.41
CA GLU A 12 -10.97 1.05 -4.11
C GLU A 12 -9.77 0.95 -3.19
N LEU A 13 -8.62 0.57 -3.73
CA LEU A 13 -7.41 0.46 -2.93
C LEU A 13 -6.87 1.82 -2.52
N ILE A 14 -7.06 2.83 -3.35
CA ILE A 14 -6.65 4.19 -2.97
C ILE A 14 -7.50 4.68 -1.81
N LYS A 15 -8.79 4.37 -1.81
CA LYS A 15 -9.66 4.76 -0.71
C LYS A 15 -9.30 4.03 0.57
N ASP A 16 -8.94 2.76 0.46
CA ASP A 16 -8.68 1.94 1.62
C ASP A 16 -7.65 0.88 1.24
N GLY A 17 -6.40 1.14 1.59
CA GLY A 17 -5.31 0.22 1.26
C GLY A 17 -5.41 -1.11 1.95
N ARG A 18 -6.29 -1.24 2.95
CA ARG A 18 -6.51 -2.50 3.65
C ARG A 18 -7.76 -3.23 3.19
N ALA A 19 -8.41 -2.73 2.16
CA ALA A 19 -9.61 -3.39 1.66
C ALA A 19 -9.28 -4.82 1.26
N SER A 20 -10.13 -5.75 1.66
CA SER A 20 -9.93 -7.14 1.30
C SER A 20 -10.37 -7.37 -0.13
N TYR A 21 -9.82 -8.40 -0.75
CA TYR A 21 -10.24 -8.75 -2.11
C TYR A 21 -11.71 -9.10 -2.13
N ARG A 22 -12.21 -9.73 -1.05
CA ARG A 22 -13.62 -10.06 -0.96
C ARG A 22 -14.49 -8.81 -0.96
N SER A 23 -14.08 -7.81 -0.20
CA SER A 23 -14.82 -6.56 -0.13
C SER A 23 -14.83 -5.85 -1.48
N ILE A 24 -13.69 -5.81 -2.14
CA ILE A 24 -13.59 -5.18 -3.45
C ILE A 24 -14.44 -5.93 -4.46
N ALA A 25 -14.35 -7.26 -4.43
CA ALA A 25 -15.12 -8.08 -5.35
C ALA A 25 -16.61 -7.84 -5.19
N LYS A 26 -17.07 -7.74 -3.94
CA LYS A 26 -18.47 -7.52 -3.67
C LYS A 26 -18.93 -6.17 -4.21
N LYS A 27 -18.12 -5.15 -4.01
CA LYS A 27 -18.50 -3.81 -4.47
C LYS A 27 -18.55 -3.71 -5.97
N LEU A 28 -17.65 -4.41 -6.65
CA LEU A 28 -17.51 -4.27 -8.10
C LEU A 28 -18.23 -5.36 -8.87
N GLY A 29 -18.84 -6.31 -8.16
CA GLY A 29 -19.54 -7.38 -8.85
C GLY A 29 -18.61 -8.37 -9.51
N LEU A 30 -17.44 -8.60 -8.92
CA LEU A 30 -16.43 -9.49 -9.45
C LEU A 30 -16.24 -10.66 -8.51
N SER A 31 -15.58 -11.72 -9.01
CA SER A 31 -15.16 -12.80 -8.12
C SER A 31 -13.89 -12.40 -7.40
N VAL A 32 -13.67 -13.04 -6.25
CA VAL A 32 -12.44 -12.79 -5.48
C VAL A 32 -11.23 -13.18 -6.30
N ALA A 33 -11.34 -14.29 -7.04
CA ALA A 33 -10.22 -14.74 -7.87
C ALA A 33 -9.87 -13.70 -8.93
N THR A 34 -10.88 -13.06 -9.52
CA THR A 34 -10.62 -12.04 -10.51
C THR A 34 -9.90 -10.85 -9.89
N VAL A 35 -10.35 -10.41 -8.71
CA VAL A 35 -9.71 -9.29 -8.04
C VAL A 35 -8.26 -9.65 -7.72
N ALA A 36 -8.03 -10.83 -7.15
CA ALA A 36 -6.67 -11.25 -6.79
C ALA A 36 -5.76 -11.31 -8.00
N SER A 37 -6.26 -11.85 -9.09
CA SER A 37 -5.47 -11.98 -10.31
C SER A 37 -5.11 -10.62 -10.87
N ARG A 38 -6.04 -9.70 -10.87
CA ARG A 38 -5.77 -8.38 -11.41
C ARG A 38 -4.85 -7.57 -10.53
N VAL A 39 -5.01 -7.68 -9.21
CA VAL A 39 -4.09 -6.99 -8.30
C VAL A 39 -2.67 -7.53 -8.48
N ALA A 40 -2.53 -8.85 -8.60
CA ALA A 40 -1.22 -9.43 -8.80
C ALA A 40 -0.56 -8.92 -10.07
N ALA A 41 -1.32 -8.78 -11.13
CA ALA A 41 -0.78 -8.26 -12.38
C ALA A 41 -0.38 -6.79 -12.25
N LEU A 42 -1.20 -6.01 -11.55
CA LEU A 42 -0.90 -4.60 -11.34
C LEU A 42 0.35 -4.42 -10.51
N GLU A 43 0.56 -5.28 -9.54
CA GLU A 43 1.77 -5.24 -8.73
C GLU A 43 2.99 -5.65 -9.55
N LYS A 44 2.84 -6.69 -10.34
CA LYS A 44 3.94 -7.16 -11.16
C LYS A 44 4.36 -6.12 -12.17
N ASP A 45 3.41 -5.40 -12.72
CA ASP A 45 3.71 -4.37 -13.71
C ASP A 45 4.20 -3.08 -13.09
N GLY A 46 4.25 -3.00 -11.77
CA GLY A 46 4.74 -1.81 -11.10
C GLY A 46 3.73 -0.69 -11.02
N ILE A 47 2.49 -0.94 -11.40
CA ILE A 47 1.46 0.09 -11.31
C ILE A 47 1.08 0.28 -9.84
N ILE A 48 0.91 -0.82 -9.12
CA ILE A 48 0.77 -0.75 -7.67
C ILE A 48 2.16 -0.97 -7.11
N LYS A 49 2.73 0.06 -6.52
CA LYS A 49 4.08 -0.01 -6.01
C LYS A 49 4.14 -0.55 -4.59
N GLY A 50 3.06 -0.50 -3.88
CA GLY A 50 3.05 -0.96 -2.50
C GLY A 50 1.87 -0.38 -1.77
N TYR A 51 1.83 -0.65 -0.48
CA TYR A 51 0.75 -0.21 0.39
C TYR A 51 1.38 0.44 1.62
N ALA A 52 0.71 1.46 2.14
CA ALA A 52 1.27 2.19 3.27
C ALA A 52 0.17 2.62 4.21
N ALA A 53 0.50 2.72 5.47
CA ALA A 53 -0.40 3.26 6.46
C ALA A 53 -0.17 4.76 6.54
N LEU A 54 -1.26 5.49 6.62
CA LEU A 54 -1.20 6.92 6.89
C LEU A 54 -1.38 7.10 8.38
N VAL A 55 -0.40 7.71 9.01
CA VAL A 55 -0.32 7.73 10.46
C VAL A 55 -0.17 9.16 10.94
N ASP A 56 -0.80 9.44 12.06
CA ASP A 56 -0.64 10.73 12.75
C ASP A 56 0.59 10.61 13.64
N TYR A 57 1.68 11.18 13.19
CA TYR A 57 2.95 11.04 13.88
C TYR A 57 2.96 11.73 15.23
N GLU A 58 2.21 12.80 15.36
CA GLU A 58 2.16 13.51 16.64
C GLU A 58 1.51 12.65 17.72
N LYS A 59 0.52 11.87 17.34
CA LYS A 59 -0.16 11.02 18.30
C LYS A 59 0.65 9.81 18.70
N LEU A 60 1.59 9.42 17.87
CA LEU A 60 2.41 8.26 18.15
C LEU A 60 3.62 8.57 19.01
N GLY A 61 4.16 9.76 18.89
CA GLY A 61 5.27 10.17 19.73
C GLY A 61 6.54 9.39 19.45
N TYR A 62 7.23 9.02 20.52
CA TYR A 62 8.54 8.41 20.39
C TYR A 62 8.53 6.99 19.86
N GLU A 63 7.44 6.28 20.07
CA GLU A 63 7.39 4.90 19.63
C GLU A 63 7.49 4.77 18.13
N ILE A 64 6.88 5.70 17.43
CA ILE A 64 6.93 5.63 15.98
C ILE A 64 8.35 5.89 15.48
N THR A 65 9.06 6.78 16.14
CA THR A 65 10.43 7.08 15.76
C THR A 65 11.29 5.83 15.90
N ALA A 66 11.14 5.11 17.01
CA ALA A 66 11.89 3.90 17.23
C ALA A 66 11.58 2.84 16.18
N ILE A 67 10.32 2.70 15.80
CA ILE A 67 9.93 1.75 14.79
C ILE A 67 10.56 2.09 13.46
N ILE A 68 10.56 3.35 13.11
CA ILE A 68 11.14 3.78 11.85
C ILE A 68 12.63 3.49 11.83
N GLU A 69 13.32 3.77 12.93
CA GLU A 69 14.75 3.51 13.00
C GLU A 69 15.07 2.04 12.89
N LEU A 70 14.26 1.19 13.51
CA LEU A 70 14.46 -0.24 13.38
C LEU A 70 14.29 -0.69 11.94
N THR A 71 13.30 -0.18 11.29
CA THR A 71 13.04 -0.52 9.91
C THR A 71 14.21 -0.10 9.04
N ILE A 72 14.73 1.08 9.27
CA ILE A 72 15.85 1.61 8.51
C ILE A 72 17.09 0.74 8.70
N SER A 73 17.38 0.36 9.94
CA SER A 73 18.59 -0.40 10.18
C SER A 73 18.51 -1.82 9.63
N LYS A 74 17.31 -2.35 9.45
CA LYS A 74 17.19 -3.68 8.92
C LYS A 74 17.32 -3.75 7.42
N GLY A 75 16.98 -2.69 6.74
CA GLY A 75 16.92 -2.75 5.32
C GLY A 75 17.97 -1.94 4.68
N LYS A 76 17.86 -1.82 3.42
CA LYS A 76 18.68 -0.98 2.66
C LYS A 76 18.04 0.34 2.59
N LEU A 77 17.79 0.88 3.66
CA LEU A 77 16.99 2.08 3.72
C LEU A 77 17.83 3.31 3.86
N ILE A 78 18.94 3.32 3.15
CA ILE A 78 19.79 4.49 3.13
C ILE A 78 19.01 5.71 2.72
N GLU A 79 18.16 5.57 1.71
CA GLU A 79 17.35 6.69 1.27
C GLU A 79 16.35 7.11 2.31
N VAL A 80 15.72 6.13 2.95
CA VAL A 80 14.76 6.45 4.00
C VAL A 80 15.47 7.08 5.18
N GLN A 81 16.63 6.53 5.53
CA GLN A 81 17.42 7.08 6.60
C GLN A 81 17.80 8.53 6.32
N HIS A 82 18.17 8.80 5.09
CA HIS A 82 18.51 10.15 4.68
C HIS A 82 17.32 11.08 4.83
N GLN A 83 16.15 10.64 4.44
CA GLN A 83 14.94 11.43 4.58
C GLN A 83 14.63 11.70 6.03
N VAL A 84 14.80 10.70 6.87
CA VAL A 84 14.56 10.89 8.30
C VAL A 84 15.54 11.90 8.87
N ALA A 85 16.77 11.83 8.44
CA ALA A 85 17.78 12.76 8.95
C ALA A 85 17.47 14.19 8.58
N GLU A 86 16.79 14.39 7.48
CA GLU A 86 16.46 15.74 7.04
C GLU A 86 15.34 16.36 7.84
N LYS A 87 14.65 15.58 8.61
CA LYS A 87 13.61 16.12 9.45
C LYS A 87 14.17 16.65 10.73
#